data_cb4dd26ef96af20147c87279339276de
#
_entry.id   cb4dd26ef96af20147c87279339276de
#
_cell.length_a   1.000
_cell.length_b   1.000
_cell.length_c   1.000
_cell.angle_alpha   90.00
_cell.angle_beta   90.00
_cell.angle_gamma   90.00
#
_symmetry.space_group_name_H-M   'P 1'
#
loop_
_entity.id
_entity.type
_entity.pdbx_description
1 polymer ?
#
loop_
_entity_poly.entity_id
_entity_poly.type
_entity_poly.pdbx_seq_one_letter_code
_entity_poly.pdbx_strand_id
1 'polypeptide(L)'
;QMGWAFFADEAQRALLQDTEQSVLLQAANTYADLLRDVGIVDVRKNNVLVLLQQLDATRERFRVGELTITDVSQAEARLEQAKADLVQAEAVVRVDQAAYQRVVGARPGKLGDLALIGALPASEEECVALAMDFGPKSLSAQHRITAASYGVNSAISVLLPQVDLT
;
A
#
# COMPACT_ATOMS: atom_id res chain seq x y z
N GLN A 1 14.79 -39.90 8.21
CA GLN A 1 13.38 -39.35 8.17
C GLN A 1 13.22 -37.98 8.85
N MET A 2 14.11 -37.51 9.74
CA MET A 2 13.98 -36.20 10.41
C MET A 2 14.34 -34.99 9.52
N GLY A 3 15.24 -35.13 8.54
CA GLY A 3 15.76 -34.00 7.79
C GLY A 3 14.73 -33.29 6.89
N TRP A 4 13.91 -34.03 6.16
CA TRP A 4 12.91 -33.44 5.27
C TRP A 4 11.82 -32.67 6.05
N ALA A 5 11.39 -33.20 7.20
CA ALA A 5 10.38 -32.57 8.04
C ALA A 5 10.88 -31.22 8.63
N PHE A 6 12.16 -31.18 9.03
CA PHE A 6 12.79 -29.95 9.53
C PHE A 6 12.81 -28.85 8.44
N PHE A 7 13.27 -29.15 7.24
CA PHE A 7 13.31 -28.17 6.16
C PHE A 7 11.93 -27.82 5.62
N ALA A 8 10.96 -28.73 5.70
CA ALA A 8 9.57 -28.42 5.40
C ALA A 8 8.98 -27.42 6.42
N ASP A 9 9.29 -27.56 7.71
CA ASP A 9 8.88 -26.61 8.75
C ASP A 9 9.54 -25.24 8.54
N GLU A 10 10.85 -25.19 8.28
CA GLU A 10 11.54 -23.93 7.98
C GLU A 10 10.98 -23.23 6.73
N ALA A 11 10.60 -23.98 5.69
CA ALA A 11 9.93 -23.41 4.52
C ALA A 11 8.58 -22.78 4.88
N GLN A 12 7.80 -23.39 5.79
CA GLN A 12 6.53 -22.85 6.26
C GLN A 12 6.72 -21.61 7.13
N ARG A 13 7.75 -21.57 7.97
CA ARG A 13 8.10 -20.37 8.76
C ARG A 13 8.47 -19.19 7.86
N ALA A 14 9.28 -19.43 6.84
CA ALA A 14 9.62 -18.40 5.86
C ALA A 14 8.37 -17.91 5.08
N LEU A 15 7.43 -18.80 4.77
CA LEU A 15 6.17 -18.44 4.13
C LEU A 15 5.26 -17.60 5.05
N LEU A 16 5.22 -17.92 6.35
CA LEU A 16 4.53 -17.12 7.36
C LEU A 16 5.10 -15.70 7.39
N GLN A 17 6.44 -15.59 7.44
CA GLN A 17 7.12 -14.29 7.43
C GLN A 17 6.82 -13.48 6.16
N ASP A 18 6.75 -14.12 4.98
CA ASP A 18 6.32 -13.46 3.73
C ASP A 18 4.89 -12.94 3.83
N THR A 19 4.00 -13.72 4.42
CA THR A 19 2.60 -13.31 4.63
C THR A 19 2.52 -12.13 5.59
N GLU A 20 3.24 -12.15 6.71
CA GLU A 20 3.31 -11.05 7.66
C GLU A 20 3.83 -9.76 7.01
N GLN A 21 4.93 -9.84 6.26
CA GLN A 21 5.47 -8.69 5.51
C GLN A 21 4.47 -8.15 4.49
N SER A 22 3.78 -9.03 3.78
CA SER A 22 2.77 -8.65 2.79
C SER A 22 1.60 -7.89 3.43
N VAL A 23 1.10 -8.37 4.57
CA VAL A 23 0.01 -7.72 5.32
C VAL A 23 0.46 -6.37 5.88
N LEU A 24 1.66 -6.29 6.44
CA LEU A 24 2.23 -5.04 6.95
C LEU A 24 2.44 -4.01 5.84
N LEU A 25 2.94 -4.44 4.69
CA LEU A 25 3.09 -3.57 3.51
C LEU A 25 1.74 -3.06 3.02
N GLN A 26 0.73 -3.93 2.97
CA GLN A 26 -0.63 -3.53 2.58
C GLN A 26 -1.22 -2.53 3.58
N ALA A 27 -1.00 -2.73 4.89
CA ALA A 27 -1.43 -1.78 5.92
C ALA A 27 -0.73 -0.42 5.77
N ALA A 28 0.58 -0.41 5.51
CA ALA A 28 1.34 0.82 5.28
C ALA A 28 0.86 1.56 4.03
N ASN A 29 0.61 0.85 2.93
CA ASN A 29 0.10 1.44 1.69
C ASN A 29 -1.29 2.05 1.88
N THR A 30 -2.23 1.33 2.52
CA THR A 30 -3.58 1.87 2.78
C THR A 30 -3.55 3.08 3.71
N TYR A 31 -2.61 3.13 4.67
CA TYR A 31 -2.41 4.30 5.52
C TYR A 31 -1.86 5.49 4.72
N ALA A 32 -0.86 5.27 3.87
CA ALA A 32 -0.27 6.31 3.04
C ALA A 32 -1.27 6.89 2.03
N ASP A 33 -2.08 6.03 1.39
CA ASP A 33 -3.14 6.45 0.49
C ASP A 33 -4.18 7.32 1.21
N LEU A 34 -4.65 6.87 2.38
CA LEU A 34 -5.59 7.62 3.19
C LEU A 34 -5.03 9.00 3.61
N LEU A 35 -3.77 9.05 4.04
CA LEU A 35 -3.11 10.31 4.43
C LEU A 35 -3.02 11.29 3.25
N ARG A 36 -2.61 10.77 2.08
CA ARG A 36 -2.56 11.55 0.83
C ARG A 36 -3.93 12.12 0.47
N ASP A 37 -4.98 11.29 0.50
CA ASP A 37 -6.29 11.67 0.01
C ASP A 37 -7.02 12.61 0.98
N VAL A 38 -6.76 12.52 2.29
CA VAL A 38 -7.16 13.56 3.25
C VAL A 38 -6.50 14.89 2.93
N GLY A 39 -5.20 14.90 2.60
CA GLY A 39 -4.50 16.12 2.16
C GLY A 39 -5.08 16.70 0.87
N ILE A 40 -5.49 15.85 -0.09
CA ILE A 40 -6.17 16.30 -1.31
C ILE A 40 -7.50 16.97 -0.99
N VAL A 41 -8.30 16.43 -0.07
CA VAL A 41 -9.56 17.04 0.37
C VAL A 41 -9.32 18.45 0.92
N ASP A 42 -8.29 18.67 1.73
CA ASP A 42 -7.98 19.98 2.27
C ASP A 42 -7.57 20.97 1.18
N VAL A 43 -6.80 20.54 0.18
CA VAL A 43 -6.48 21.37 -1.00
C VAL A 43 -7.75 21.70 -1.80
N ARG A 44 -8.66 20.73 -2.01
CA ARG A 44 -9.93 20.97 -2.72
C ARG A 44 -10.85 21.93 -1.97
N LYS A 45 -10.93 21.83 -0.63
CA LYS A 45 -11.67 22.80 0.21
C LYS A 45 -11.14 24.23 0.04
N ASN A 46 -9.82 24.39 0.10
CA ASN A 46 -9.20 25.69 -0.10
C ASN A 46 -9.49 26.24 -1.50
N ASN A 47 -9.43 25.39 -2.54
CA ASN A 47 -9.78 25.81 -3.90
C ASN A 47 -11.23 26.31 -4.02
N VAL A 48 -12.19 25.65 -3.38
CA VAL A 48 -13.59 26.10 -3.34
C VAL A 48 -13.70 27.47 -2.67
N LEU A 49 -12.98 27.71 -1.56
CA LEU A 49 -12.98 29.01 -0.88
C LEU A 49 -12.40 30.12 -1.77
N VAL A 50 -11.30 29.87 -2.46
CA VAL A 50 -10.68 30.84 -3.38
C VAL A 50 -11.63 31.16 -4.53
N LEU A 51 -12.27 30.17 -5.14
CA LEU A 51 -13.22 30.39 -6.25
C LEU A 51 -14.48 31.07 -5.80
N LEU A 52 -14.94 30.86 -4.56
CA LEU A 52 -16.05 31.60 -3.98
C LEU A 52 -15.72 33.10 -3.87
N GLN A 53 -14.54 33.42 -3.31
CA GLN A 53 -14.07 34.82 -3.23
C GLN A 53 -13.91 35.45 -4.61
N GLN A 54 -13.43 34.71 -5.58
CA GLN A 54 -13.29 35.18 -6.96
C GLN A 54 -14.65 35.44 -7.61
N LEU A 55 -15.64 34.59 -7.36
CA LEU A 55 -17.01 34.82 -7.83
C LEU A 55 -17.60 36.10 -7.24
N ASP A 56 -17.43 36.31 -5.94
CA ASP A 56 -17.93 37.51 -5.26
C ASP A 56 -17.28 38.78 -5.85
N ALA A 57 -15.95 38.76 -6.05
CA ALA A 57 -15.26 39.88 -6.69
C ALA A 57 -15.74 40.13 -8.14
N THR A 58 -16.00 39.04 -8.90
CA THR A 58 -16.51 39.12 -10.28
C THR A 58 -17.92 39.73 -10.31
N ARG A 59 -18.79 39.35 -9.37
CA ARG A 59 -20.15 39.91 -9.23
C ARG A 59 -20.13 41.41 -8.90
N GLU A 60 -19.22 41.86 -8.01
CA GLU A 60 -19.06 43.30 -7.69
C GLU A 60 -18.59 44.08 -8.92
N ARG A 61 -17.62 43.57 -9.68
CA ARG A 61 -17.14 44.19 -10.90
C ARG A 61 -18.22 44.23 -12.01
N PHE A 62 -19.06 43.21 -12.10
CA PHE A 62 -20.22 43.19 -12.98
C PHE A 62 -21.23 44.29 -12.58
N ARG A 63 -21.49 44.46 -11.27
CA ARG A 63 -22.42 45.43 -10.75
C ARG A 63 -22.02 46.86 -11.11
N VAL A 64 -20.72 47.17 -11.18
CA VAL A 64 -20.21 48.49 -11.59
C VAL A 64 -20.01 48.63 -13.11
N GLY A 65 -20.37 47.59 -13.90
CA GLY A 65 -20.31 47.59 -15.35
C GLY A 65 -18.94 47.30 -15.98
N GLU A 66 -17.98 46.81 -15.18
CA GLU A 66 -16.64 46.47 -15.68
C GLU A 66 -16.58 45.10 -16.36
N LEU A 67 -17.48 44.17 -16.02
CA LEU A 67 -17.54 42.81 -16.53
C LEU A 67 -18.89 42.51 -17.14
N THR A 68 -18.96 41.40 -17.90
CA THR A 68 -20.18 40.92 -18.54
C THR A 68 -20.86 39.83 -17.69
N ILE A 69 -22.14 39.57 -17.97
CA ILE A 69 -22.88 38.48 -17.33
C ILE A 69 -22.26 37.12 -17.68
N THR A 70 -21.61 36.98 -18.84
CA THR A 70 -20.89 35.78 -19.25
C THR A 70 -19.72 35.52 -18.30
N ASP A 71 -18.99 36.55 -17.84
CA ASP A 71 -17.89 36.40 -16.89
C ASP A 71 -18.38 35.86 -15.55
N VAL A 72 -19.54 36.35 -15.08
CA VAL A 72 -20.18 35.86 -13.85
C VAL A 72 -20.57 34.39 -13.99
N SER A 73 -21.27 34.04 -15.08
CA SER A 73 -21.71 32.68 -15.35
C SER A 73 -20.51 31.70 -15.46
N GLN A 74 -19.39 32.15 -16.04
CA GLN A 74 -18.17 31.36 -16.11
C GLN A 74 -17.53 31.15 -14.73
N ALA A 75 -17.53 32.19 -13.88
CA ALA A 75 -17.01 32.05 -12.51
C ALA A 75 -17.89 31.10 -11.66
N GLU A 76 -19.22 31.19 -11.83
CA GLU A 76 -20.18 30.29 -11.20
C GLU A 76 -19.93 28.83 -11.64
N ALA A 77 -19.79 28.58 -12.94
CA ALA A 77 -19.51 27.24 -13.46
C ALA A 77 -18.21 26.65 -12.90
N ARG A 78 -17.15 27.47 -12.78
CA ARG A 78 -15.88 27.03 -12.15
C ARG A 78 -16.05 26.68 -10.67
N LEU A 79 -16.84 27.47 -9.92
CA LEU A 79 -17.13 27.17 -8.52
C LEU A 79 -17.89 25.84 -8.37
N GLU A 80 -18.93 25.63 -9.17
CA GLU A 80 -19.71 24.39 -9.11
C GLU A 80 -18.88 23.17 -9.51
N GLN A 81 -17.98 23.29 -10.48
CA GLN A 81 -17.03 22.24 -10.82
C GLN A 81 -16.09 21.92 -9.63
N ALA A 82 -15.56 22.93 -8.96
CA ALA A 82 -14.69 22.73 -7.80
C ALA A 82 -15.43 22.08 -6.62
N LYS A 83 -16.70 22.40 -6.42
CA LYS A 83 -17.55 21.72 -5.43
C LYS A 83 -17.78 20.26 -5.77
N ALA A 84 -18.00 19.94 -7.04
CA ALA A 84 -18.14 18.56 -7.50
C ALA A 84 -16.84 17.77 -7.27
N ASP A 85 -15.68 18.37 -7.61
CA ASP A 85 -14.36 17.77 -7.36
C ASP A 85 -14.11 17.53 -5.87
N LEU A 86 -14.55 18.43 -4.99
CA LEU A 86 -14.46 18.24 -3.53
C LEU A 86 -15.30 17.05 -3.07
N VAL A 87 -16.55 16.96 -3.51
CA VAL A 87 -17.44 15.84 -3.17
C VAL A 87 -16.83 14.50 -3.63
N GLN A 88 -16.23 14.48 -4.81
CA GLN A 88 -15.54 13.30 -5.31
C GLN A 88 -14.33 12.94 -4.43
N ALA A 89 -13.49 13.91 -4.06
CA ALA A 89 -12.35 13.67 -3.19
C ALA A 89 -12.78 13.14 -1.80
N GLU A 90 -13.85 13.70 -1.22
CA GLU A 90 -14.42 13.19 0.03
C GLU A 90 -14.97 11.76 -0.10
N ALA A 91 -15.49 11.38 -1.27
CA ALA A 91 -15.93 10.02 -1.53
C ALA A 91 -14.75 9.04 -1.58
N VAL A 92 -13.63 9.43 -2.18
CA VAL A 92 -12.38 8.64 -2.19
C VAL A 92 -11.90 8.38 -0.77
N VAL A 93 -11.81 9.43 0.07
CA VAL A 93 -11.41 9.27 1.48
C VAL A 93 -12.29 8.26 2.22
N ARG A 94 -13.62 8.25 1.96
CA ARG A 94 -14.50 7.23 2.59
C ARG A 94 -14.20 5.81 2.13
N VAL A 95 -13.83 5.63 0.86
CA VAL A 95 -13.40 4.33 0.30
C VAL A 95 -12.10 3.87 0.96
N ASP A 96 -11.13 4.79 1.10
CA ASP A 96 -9.83 4.48 1.72
C ASP A 96 -9.95 4.17 3.21
N GLN A 97 -10.83 4.86 3.93
CA GLN A 97 -11.16 4.54 5.32
C GLN A 97 -11.72 3.11 5.45
N ALA A 98 -12.58 2.70 4.53
CA ALA A 98 -13.12 1.35 4.51
C ALA A 98 -12.03 0.32 4.14
N ALA A 99 -11.15 0.64 3.19
CA ALA A 99 -10.01 -0.20 2.82
C ALA A 99 -9.04 -0.38 3.99
N TYR A 100 -8.69 0.71 4.67
CA TYR A 100 -7.87 0.68 5.89
C TYR A 100 -8.51 -0.19 6.98
N GLN A 101 -9.80 0.03 7.27
CA GLN A 101 -10.51 -0.75 8.28
C GLN A 101 -10.54 -2.25 7.95
N ARG A 102 -10.64 -2.61 6.67
CA ARG A 102 -10.60 -4.01 6.22
C ARG A 102 -9.26 -4.67 6.48
N VAL A 103 -8.15 -3.94 6.25
CA VAL A 103 -6.79 -4.47 6.39
C VAL A 103 -6.33 -4.48 7.84
N VAL A 104 -6.56 -3.38 8.57
CA VAL A 104 -6.07 -3.17 9.94
C VAL A 104 -7.06 -3.70 11.00
N GLY A 105 -8.33 -3.84 10.64
CA GLY A 105 -9.40 -4.29 11.55
C GLY A 105 -9.97 -3.19 12.44
N ALA A 106 -9.43 -1.98 12.41
CA ALA A 106 -9.86 -0.83 13.21
C ALA A 106 -10.07 0.41 12.33
N ARG A 107 -10.93 1.33 12.77
CA ARG A 107 -11.08 2.62 12.09
C ARG A 107 -9.83 3.46 12.27
N PRO A 108 -9.42 4.24 11.24
CA PRO A 108 -8.29 5.14 11.36
C PRO A 108 -8.56 6.17 12.46
N GLY A 109 -7.58 6.34 13.37
CA GLY A 109 -7.59 7.40 14.37
C GLY A 109 -7.07 8.72 13.80
N LYS A 110 -6.42 9.54 14.65
CA LYS A 110 -5.74 10.73 14.17
C LYS A 110 -4.54 10.32 13.31
N LEU A 111 -4.56 10.74 12.04
CA LEU A 111 -3.45 10.48 11.13
C LEU A 111 -2.24 11.33 11.52
N GLY A 112 -1.06 10.72 11.53
CA GLY A 112 0.22 11.38 11.72
C GLY A 112 1.04 11.34 10.44
N ASP A 113 2.06 12.16 10.36
CA ASP A 113 2.96 12.18 9.22
C ASP A 113 3.75 10.87 9.10
N LEU A 114 3.99 10.44 7.86
CA LEU A 114 4.86 9.32 7.57
C LEU A 114 6.32 9.77 7.67
N ALA A 115 7.05 9.17 8.62
CA ALA A 115 8.50 9.31 8.67
C ALA A 115 9.16 8.18 7.87
N LEU A 116 10.16 8.51 7.05
CA LEU A 116 11.03 7.51 6.45
C LEU A 116 11.85 6.84 7.56
N ILE A 117 11.69 5.52 7.70
CA ILE A 117 12.39 4.73 8.71
C ILE A 117 13.56 4.02 8.01
N GLY A 118 14.78 4.37 8.43
CA GLY A 118 16.01 3.69 8.01
C GLY A 118 16.63 4.20 6.70
N ALA A 119 17.82 3.71 6.43
CA ALA A 119 18.51 3.95 5.16
C ALA A 119 17.99 2.95 4.12
N LEU A 120 17.59 3.45 2.97
CA LEU A 120 17.31 2.61 1.81
C LEU A 120 18.64 2.15 1.18
N PRO A 121 18.68 0.94 0.56
CA PRO A 121 19.82 0.51 -0.22
C PRO A 121 20.19 1.55 -1.30
N ALA A 122 21.47 1.70 -1.55
CA ALA A 122 21.97 2.76 -2.43
C ALA A 122 21.78 2.45 -3.92
N SER A 123 21.62 1.17 -4.30
CA SER A 123 21.47 0.74 -5.70
C SER A 123 20.43 -0.37 -5.85
N GLU A 124 19.97 -0.57 -7.08
CA GLU A 124 19.08 -1.67 -7.45
C GLU A 124 19.74 -3.03 -7.22
N GLU A 125 21.03 -3.14 -7.56
CA GLU A 125 21.79 -4.38 -7.40
C GLU A 125 21.89 -4.79 -5.92
N GLU A 126 22.09 -3.82 -5.03
CA GLU A 126 22.10 -4.06 -3.59
C GLU A 126 20.71 -4.53 -3.09
N CYS A 127 19.64 -3.90 -3.58
CA CYS A 127 18.26 -4.33 -3.27
C CYS A 127 18.01 -5.78 -3.72
N VAL A 128 18.45 -6.13 -4.93
CA VAL A 128 18.28 -7.49 -5.47
C VAL A 128 19.08 -8.49 -4.66
N ALA A 129 20.34 -8.18 -4.33
CA ALA A 129 21.17 -9.07 -3.50
C ALA A 129 20.54 -9.32 -2.12
N LEU A 130 20.08 -8.27 -1.44
CA LEU A 130 19.39 -8.40 -0.16
C LEU A 130 18.09 -9.20 -0.28
N ALA A 131 17.32 -9.01 -1.35
CA ALA A 131 16.08 -9.76 -1.58
C ALA A 131 16.36 -11.26 -1.87
N MET A 132 17.44 -11.60 -2.55
CA MET A 132 17.83 -12.98 -2.82
C MET A 132 18.33 -13.68 -1.56
N ASP A 133 19.11 -13.00 -0.73
CA ASP A 133 19.75 -13.59 0.45
C ASP A 133 18.78 -13.67 1.65
N PHE A 134 17.96 -12.64 1.86
CA PHE A 134 17.11 -12.51 3.05
C PHE A 134 15.62 -12.51 2.75
N GLY A 135 15.22 -12.52 1.48
CA GLY A 135 13.81 -12.51 1.11
C GLY A 135 13.10 -13.79 1.55
N PRO A 136 11.96 -13.70 2.29
CA PRO A 136 11.27 -14.87 2.80
C PRO A 136 10.84 -15.87 1.72
N LYS A 137 10.48 -15.38 0.53
CA LYS A 137 10.15 -16.22 -0.64
C LYS A 137 11.35 -16.99 -1.13
N SER A 138 12.51 -16.37 -1.24
CA SER A 138 13.77 -17.04 -1.62
C SER A 138 14.15 -18.10 -0.61
N LEU A 139 14.10 -17.78 0.69
CA LEU A 139 14.38 -18.70 1.78
C LEU A 139 13.41 -19.87 1.79
N SER A 140 12.10 -19.64 1.64
CA SER A 140 11.11 -20.70 1.54
C SER A 140 11.38 -21.63 0.35
N ALA A 141 11.72 -21.06 -0.82
CA ALA A 141 12.05 -21.86 -2.00
C ALA A 141 13.31 -22.71 -1.79
N GLN A 142 14.37 -22.17 -1.19
CA GLN A 142 15.61 -22.89 -0.87
C GLN A 142 15.35 -24.05 0.11
N HIS A 143 14.59 -23.81 1.17
CA HIS A 143 14.23 -24.86 2.14
C HIS A 143 13.37 -25.95 1.49
N ARG A 144 12.45 -25.60 0.58
CA ARG A 144 11.64 -26.57 -0.18
C ARG A 144 12.48 -27.43 -1.11
N ILE A 145 13.48 -26.85 -1.79
CA ILE A 145 14.43 -27.60 -2.63
C ILE A 145 15.22 -28.60 -1.75
N THR A 146 15.71 -28.13 -0.61
CA THR A 146 16.44 -28.97 0.34
C THR A 146 15.56 -30.11 0.89
N ALA A 147 14.31 -29.80 1.29
CA ALA A 147 13.36 -30.82 1.73
C ALA A 147 13.09 -31.86 0.64
N ALA A 148 12.92 -31.44 -0.60
CA ALA A 148 12.70 -32.34 -1.74
C ALA A 148 13.90 -33.25 -1.99
N SER A 149 15.13 -32.72 -1.86
CA SER A 149 16.37 -33.55 -2.00
C SER A 149 16.47 -34.65 -0.94
N TYR A 150 16.06 -34.35 0.31
CA TYR A 150 15.96 -35.38 1.35
C TYR A 150 14.88 -36.41 1.03
N GLY A 151 13.77 -36.02 0.42
CA GLY A 151 12.74 -36.93 -0.05
C GLY A 151 13.27 -37.93 -1.12
N VAL A 152 14.02 -37.40 -2.09
CA VAL A 152 14.70 -38.25 -3.11
C VAL A 152 15.67 -39.22 -2.46
N ASN A 153 16.52 -38.76 -1.55
CA ASN A 153 17.47 -39.60 -0.84
C ASN A 153 16.76 -40.68 -0.02
N SER A 154 15.64 -40.37 0.61
CA SER A 154 14.81 -41.33 1.33
C SER A 154 14.22 -42.40 0.40
N ALA A 155 13.76 -42.00 -0.80
CA ALA A 155 13.27 -42.96 -1.80
C ALA A 155 14.37 -43.88 -2.32
N ILE A 156 15.57 -43.35 -2.55
CA ILE A 156 16.74 -44.16 -2.95
C ILE A 156 17.14 -45.14 -1.85
N SER A 157 17.05 -44.75 -0.57
CA SER A 157 17.43 -45.61 0.55
C SER A 157 16.57 -46.87 0.65
N VAL A 158 15.35 -46.86 0.16
CA VAL A 158 14.46 -48.04 0.11
C VAL A 158 14.94 -49.06 -0.90
N LEU A 159 15.73 -48.66 -1.90
CA LEU A 159 16.32 -49.55 -2.91
C LEU A 159 17.64 -50.19 -2.44
N LEU A 160 18.19 -49.73 -1.32
CA LEU A 160 19.43 -50.29 -0.75
C LEU A 160 19.14 -51.50 0.14
N PRO A 161 20.06 -52.50 0.22
CA PRO A 161 19.89 -53.65 1.11
C PRO A 161 19.76 -53.17 2.56
N GLN A 162 18.76 -53.66 3.28
CA GLN A 162 18.59 -53.44 4.70
C GLN A 162 19.38 -54.46 5.47
N VAL A 163 20.21 -54.01 6.40
CA VAL A 163 20.96 -54.90 7.34
C VAL A 163 20.33 -54.72 8.70
N ASP A 164 19.59 -55.72 9.16
CA ASP A 164 19.10 -55.81 10.53
C ASP A 164 20.15 -56.48 11.40
N LEU A 165 20.61 -55.79 12.43
CA LEU A 165 21.43 -56.36 13.50
C LEU A 165 20.48 -56.98 14.52
N THR A 166 20.41 -58.31 14.51
CA THR A 166 19.78 -59.12 15.56
C THR A 166 20.68 -59.25 16.76
#